data_422017318a973c7a2e148df45bd44b23
#
_entry.id   422017318a973c7a2e148df45bd44b23
#
_cell.length_a   1.000
_cell.length_b   1.000
_cell.length_c   1.000
_cell.angle_alpha   90.00
_cell.angle_beta   90.00
_cell.angle_gamma   90.00
#
_symmetry.space_group_name_H-M   'P 1'
#
loop_
_entity.id
_entity.type
_entity.pdbx_description
1 polymer ?
#
loop_
_entity_poly.entity_id
_entity_poly.type
_entity_poly.pdbx_seq_one_letter_code
_entity_poly.pdbx_strand_id
1 'polypeptide(L)'
;MNRSDSIVIIPTYNEKENVEAIIRAVMELPHGFDILIIDDGSPDGTAQIVKNLQATEFAERLHLVERKGKLGLGTAYIAGFKWALTEGYDYVFEMDADFSHDPKDLTRLYEACAVEGYDVAIGSRYVSGVNVVNWPMGRVLMSYYASKYVRLVTGVPIHDTTAGFKCYRRRVLEAIDLDAIRFKGYAFQ
;
A
#
# COMPACT_ATOMS: atom_id res chain seq x y z
N MET A 1 17.25 17.46 -6.94
CA MET A 1 15.85 17.18 -7.35
C MET A 1 14.98 17.42 -6.14
N ASN A 2 13.78 17.98 -6.28
CA ASN A 2 12.88 18.09 -5.14
C ASN A 2 12.44 16.67 -4.78
N ARG A 3 12.49 16.31 -3.50
CA ARG A 3 11.95 15.07 -2.95
C ARG A 3 10.46 14.95 -3.32
N SER A 4 9.96 13.73 -3.56
CA SER A 4 8.53 13.48 -3.76
C SER A 4 7.72 13.87 -2.52
N ASP A 5 6.51 14.35 -2.71
CA ASP A 5 5.53 14.55 -1.63
C ASP A 5 4.79 13.25 -1.25
N SER A 6 5.05 12.19 -2.01
CA SER A 6 4.26 10.96 -2.02
C SER A 6 5.13 9.72 -1.86
N ILE A 7 4.73 8.80 -0.98
CA ILE A 7 5.41 7.53 -0.75
C ILE A 7 4.47 6.33 -0.84
N VAL A 8 4.91 5.27 -1.50
CA VAL A 8 4.20 4.00 -1.62
C VAL A 8 4.83 2.99 -0.66
N ILE A 9 4.07 2.54 0.33
CA ILE A 9 4.50 1.51 1.29
C ILE A 9 4.11 0.15 0.73
N ILE A 10 5.11 -0.72 0.59
CA ILE A 10 4.97 -2.07 0.04
C ILE A 10 5.55 -3.07 1.06
N PRO A 11 4.70 -3.75 1.84
CA PRO A 11 5.15 -4.84 2.69
C PRO A 11 5.58 -6.05 1.87
N THR A 12 6.69 -6.70 2.26
CA THR A 12 7.21 -7.89 1.58
C THR A 12 7.52 -9.01 2.55
N TYR A 13 7.22 -10.25 2.14
CA TYR A 13 7.68 -11.48 2.75
C TYR A 13 7.71 -12.61 1.72
N ASN A 14 8.90 -13.02 1.27
CA ASN A 14 9.12 -13.97 0.17
C ASN A 14 8.54 -13.49 -1.17
N GLU A 15 8.88 -12.25 -1.54
CA GLU A 15 8.42 -11.61 -2.79
C GLU A 15 9.55 -11.46 -3.82
N LYS A 16 10.55 -12.36 -3.78
CA LYS A 16 11.71 -12.33 -4.67
C LYS A 16 11.34 -12.25 -6.16
N GLU A 17 10.26 -12.92 -6.56
CA GLU A 17 9.82 -12.96 -7.95
C GLU A 17 9.15 -11.66 -8.42
N ASN A 18 8.56 -10.89 -7.49
CA ASN A 18 7.74 -9.74 -7.79
C ASN A 18 8.42 -8.40 -7.45
N VAL A 19 9.27 -8.37 -6.42
CA VAL A 19 9.72 -7.13 -5.78
C VAL A 19 10.45 -6.18 -6.74
N GLU A 20 11.30 -6.68 -7.64
CA GLU A 20 11.97 -5.83 -8.62
C GLU A 20 10.99 -5.25 -9.64
N ALA A 21 10.09 -6.09 -10.17
CA ALA A 21 9.12 -5.67 -11.17
C ALA A 21 8.16 -4.60 -10.64
N ILE A 22 7.66 -4.75 -9.40
CA ILE A 22 6.76 -3.78 -8.81
C ILE A 22 7.46 -2.45 -8.50
N ILE A 23 8.71 -2.49 -8.01
CA ILE A 23 9.52 -1.29 -7.79
C ILE A 23 9.70 -0.52 -9.10
N ARG A 24 10.12 -1.19 -10.18
CA ARG A 24 10.32 -0.56 -11.48
C ARG A 24 9.02 0.04 -12.03
N ALA A 25 7.91 -0.70 -11.94
CA ALA A 25 6.61 -0.22 -12.39
C ALA A 25 6.16 1.08 -11.69
N VAL A 26 6.41 1.20 -10.39
CA VAL A 26 6.10 2.43 -9.65
C VAL A 26 7.08 3.55 -9.96
N MET A 27 8.38 3.25 -10.05
CA MET A 27 9.42 4.24 -10.35
C MET A 27 9.29 4.90 -11.73
N GLU A 28 8.69 4.20 -12.69
CA GLU A 28 8.43 4.69 -14.04
C GLU A 28 7.20 5.62 -14.14
N LEU A 29 6.39 5.73 -13.07
CA LEU A 29 5.21 6.60 -13.11
C LEU A 29 5.58 8.09 -13.18
N PRO A 30 4.84 8.88 -13.98
CA PRO A 30 5.18 10.30 -14.24
C PRO A 30 5.20 11.18 -12.98
N HIS A 31 4.39 10.86 -11.98
CA HIS A 31 4.34 11.62 -10.72
C HIS A 31 5.64 11.54 -9.90
N GLY A 32 6.42 10.48 -10.09
CA GLY A 32 7.69 10.34 -9.38
C GLY A 32 7.54 9.95 -7.91
N PHE A 33 6.74 8.94 -7.60
CA PHE A 33 6.57 8.39 -6.26
C PHE A 33 7.88 7.88 -5.65
N ASP A 34 8.08 8.11 -4.36
CA ASP A 34 9.07 7.38 -3.57
C ASP A 34 8.47 6.05 -3.11
N ILE A 35 9.32 5.07 -2.81
CA ILE A 35 8.89 3.74 -2.35
C ILE A 35 9.55 3.41 -1.01
N LEU A 36 8.76 2.84 -0.10
CA LEU A 36 9.24 2.23 1.13
C LEU A 36 8.89 0.74 1.14
N ILE A 37 9.89 -0.11 1.03
CA ILE A 37 9.75 -1.54 1.25
C ILE A 37 9.87 -1.84 2.74
N ILE A 38 8.88 -2.56 3.30
CA ILE A 38 8.92 -3.09 4.67
C ILE A 38 9.09 -4.60 4.57
N ASP A 39 10.33 -5.08 4.68
CA ASP A 39 10.62 -6.50 4.57
C ASP A 39 10.58 -7.21 5.92
N ASP A 40 9.75 -8.25 6.01
CA ASP A 40 9.53 -9.05 7.22
C ASP A 40 10.56 -10.17 7.39
N GLY A 41 11.83 -9.88 7.08
CA GLY A 41 12.92 -10.84 7.20
C GLY A 41 12.81 -11.99 6.19
N SER A 42 12.58 -11.67 4.93
CA SER A 42 12.46 -12.63 3.83
C SER A 42 13.69 -13.51 3.68
N PRO A 43 13.59 -14.83 3.81
CA PRO A 43 14.74 -15.75 3.64
C PRO A 43 15.12 -15.99 2.18
N ASP A 44 14.29 -15.63 1.22
CA ASP A 44 14.46 -15.89 -0.22
C ASP A 44 15.38 -14.89 -0.94
N GLY A 45 15.85 -13.83 -0.24
CA GLY A 45 16.71 -12.81 -0.81
C GLY A 45 15.96 -11.55 -1.32
N THR A 46 14.67 -11.41 -1.03
CA THR A 46 13.88 -10.22 -1.37
C THR A 46 14.59 -8.92 -0.97
N ALA A 47 14.99 -8.78 0.29
CA ALA A 47 15.68 -7.57 0.79
C ALA A 47 17.01 -7.28 0.06
N GLN A 48 17.73 -8.32 -0.38
CA GLN A 48 18.97 -8.13 -1.12
C GLN A 48 18.73 -7.51 -2.50
N ILE A 49 17.65 -7.89 -3.19
CA ILE A 49 17.25 -7.27 -4.45
C ILE A 49 16.98 -5.78 -4.25
N VAL A 50 16.22 -5.43 -3.22
CA VAL A 50 15.91 -4.02 -2.89
C VAL A 50 17.20 -3.23 -2.63
N LYS A 51 18.13 -3.75 -1.84
CA LYS A 51 19.42 -3.11 -1.57
C LYS A 51 20.23 -2.87 -2.84
N ASN A 52 20.23 -3.83 -3.75
CA ASN A 52 20.93 -3.68 -5.03
C ASN A 52 20.31 -2.55 -5.86
N LEU A 53 18.98 -2.49 -5.97
CA LEU A 53 18.27 -1.42 -6.70
C LEU A 53 18.50 -0.04 -6.06
N GLN A 54 18.54 0.04 -4.72
CA GLN A 54 18.90 1.27 -4.02
C GLN A 54 20.32 1.73 -4.39
N ALA A 55 21.29 0.80 -4.39
CA ALA A 55 22.69 1.14 -4.63
C ALA A 55 22.99 1.54 -6.07
N THR A 56 22.21 1.05 -7.05
CA THR A 56 22.53 1.20 -8.48
C THR A 56 21.64 2.20 -9.21
N GLU A 57 20.34 2.30 -8.86
CA GLU A 57 19.39 3.03 -9.69
C GLU A 57 18.52 4.04 -8.92
N PHE A 58 18.11 3.70 -7.68
CA PHE A 58 17.04 4.43 -6.98
C PHE A 58 17.46 4.92 -5.58
N ALA A 59 18.71 5.30 -5.39
CA ALA A 59 19.29 5.63 -4.08
C ALA A 59 18.48 6.65 -3.25
N GLU A 60 17.88 7.64 -3.91
CA GLU A 60 17.17 8.75 -3.23
C GLU A 60 15.66 8.48 -3.08
N ARG A 61 15.10 7.53 -3.84
CA ARG A 61 13.66 7.33 -3.95
C ARG A 61 13.19 5.97 -3.44
N LEU A 62 14.08 5.00 -3.28
CA LEU A 62 13.76 3.67 -2.78
C LEU A 62 14.32 3.51 -1.36
N HIS A 63 13.45 3.22 -0.41
CA HIS A 63 13.79 3.03 0.99
C HIS A 63 13.47 1.61 1.43
N LEU A 64 14.25 1.07 2.38
CA LEU A 64 14.07 -0.27 2.92
C LEU A 64 14.12 -0.25 4.44
N VAL A 65 13.12 -0.86 5.05
CA VAL A 65 13.11 -1.19 6.47
C VAL A 65 13.02 -2.71 6.62
N GLU A 66 14.06 -3.34 7.18
CA GLU A 66 14.09 -4.77 7.47
C GLU A 66 13.61 -5.01 8.90
N ARG A 67 12.65 -5.91 9.07
CA ARG A 67 12.12 -6.33 10.37
C ARG A 67 12.60 -7.73 10.76
N LYS A 68 12.54 -8.06 12.04
CA LYS A 68 13.06 -9.34 12.55
C LYS A 68 12.08 -10.52 12.37
N GLY A 69 11.53 -10.69 11.15
CA GLY A 69 10.65 -11.80 10.80
C GLY A 69 9.20 -11.40 10.56
N LYS A 70 8.34 -12.37 10.23
CA LYS A 70 6.95 -12.16 9.84
C LYS A 70 6.09 -11.72 11.01
N LEU A 71 5.92 -10.40 11.18
CA LEU A 71 5.16 -9.81 12.28
C LEU A 71 3.70 -9.51 11.93
N GLY A 72 3.35 -9.64 10.66
CA GLY A 72 1.99 -9.45 10.12
C GLY A 72 1.81 -8.15 9.35
N LEU A 73 0.94 -8.23 8.33
CA LEU A 73 0.69 -7.16 7.35
C LEU A 73 0.34 -5.82 7.99
N GLY A 74 -0.61 -5.79 8.92
CA GLY A 74 -1.02 -4.55 9.59
C GLY A 74 0.12 -3.88 10.34
N THR A 75 0.99 -4.66 10.99
CA THR A 75 2.16 -4.10 11.69
C THR A 75 3.21 -3.55 10.73
N ALA A 76 3.28 -4.09 9.50
CA ALA A 76 4.16 -3.56 8.46
C ALA A 76 3.67 -2.19 7.98
N TYR A 77 2.38 -2.06 7.68
CA TYR A 77 1.81 -0.77 7.31
C TYR A 77 1.92 0.27 8.42
N ILE A 78 1.65 -0.10 9.68
CA ILE A 78 1.83 0.82 10.83
C ILE A 78 3.28 1.32 10.93
N ALA A 79 4.26 0.44 10.77
CA ALA A 79 5.66 0.82 10.75
C ALA A 79 5.97 1.79 9.58
N GLY A 80 5.45 1.50 8.40
CA GLY A 80 5.58 2.35 7.22
C GLY A 80 4.93 3.71 7.38
N PHE A 81 3.72 3.77 7.95
CA PHE A 81 3.03 5.04 8.24
C PHE A 81 3.83 5.93 9.19
N LYS A 82 4.33 5.36 10.29
CA LYS A 82 5.16 6.10 11.25
C LYS A 82 6.44 6.63 10.60
N TRP A 83 7.07 5.80 9.77
CA TRP A 83 8.25 6.20 9.02
C TRP A 83 7.92 7.34 8.04
N ALA A 84 6.85 7.21 7.26
CA ALA A 84 6.42 8.22 6.30
C ALA A 84 6.08 9.56 6.97
N LEU A 85 5.40 9.53 8.13
CA LEU A 85 5.11 10.73 8.92
C LEU A 85 6.39 11.41 9.44
N THR A 86 7.36 10.62 9.91
CA THR A 86 8.65 11.13 10.40
C THR A 86 9.44 11.80 9.29
N GLU A 87 9.41 11.20 8.10
CA GLU A 87 10.09 11.72 6.92
C GLU A 87 9.37 12.89 6.26
N GLY A 88 8.12 13.18 6.62
CA GLY A 88 7.41 14.38 6.18
C GLY A 88 6.67 14.25 4.85
N TYR A 89 6.26 13.05 4.43
CA TYR A 89 5.43 12.85 3.25
C TYR A 89 4.00 13.35 3.47
N ASP A 90 3.41 13.96 2.44
CA ASP A 90 2.04 14.50 2.48
C ASP A 90 1.00 13.47 2.04
N TYR A 91 1.38 12.53 1.16
CA TYR A 91 0.53 11.47 0.63
C TYR A 91 1.19 10.12 0.83
N VAL A 92 0.50 9.22 1.53
CA VAL A 92 1.00 7.90 1.89
C VAL A 92 0.09 6.83 1.31
N PHE A 93 0.69 5.90 0.57
CA PHE A 93 -0.04 4.85 -0.12
C PHE A 93 0.22 3.48 0.49
N GLU A 94 -0.81 2.64 0.48
CA GLU A 94 -0.72 1.19 0.69
C GLU A 94 -0.77 0.50 -0.67
N MET A 95 0.11 -0.47 -0.90
CA MET A 95 0.08 -1.35 -2.08
C MET A 95 0.75 -2.69 -1.76
N ASP A 96 0.13 -3.80 -2.22
CA ASP A 96 0.72 -5.12 -2.13
C ASP A 96 1.73 -5.38 -3.27
N ALA A 97 2.72 -6.27 -3.05
CA ALA A 97 3.80 -6.53 -3.99
C ALA A 97 3.44 -7.47 -5.15
N ASP A 98 2.27 -8.12 -5.10
CA ASP A 98 1.88 -9.26 -5.95
C ASP A 98 1.14 -8.87 -7.25
N PHE A 99 1.14 -7.59 -7.62
CA PHE A 99 0.38 -7.07 -8.75
C PHE A 99 -1.13 -7.33 -8.70
N SER A 100 -1.71 -7.56 -7.53
CA SER A 100 -3.16 -7.63 -7.37
C SER A 100 -3.87 -6.31 -7.70
N HIS A 101 -3.13 -5.22 -7.74
CA HIS A 101 -3.52 -3.89 -8.21
C HIS A 101 -2.57 -3.37 -9.27
N ASP A 102 -3.08 -2.66 -10.29
CA ASP A 102 -2.25 -2.02 -11.31
C ASP A 102 -1.55 -0.79 -10.69
N PRO A 103 -0.20 -0.74 -10.67
CA PRO A 103 0.54 0.43 -10.17
C PRO A 103 0.14 1.75 -10.84
N LYS A 104 -0.33 1.74 -12.07
CA LYS A 104 -0.79 2.94 -12.79
C LYS A 104 -1.94 3.66 -12.10
N ASP A 105 -2.77 2.93 -11.35
CA ASP A 105 -3.86 3.53 -10.59
C ASP A 105 -3.39 4.38 -9.39
N LEU A 106 -2.10 4.29 -8.98
CA LEU A 106 -1.51 5.20 -7.98
C LEU A 106 -1.69 6.67 -8.39
N THR A 107 -1.54 6.99 -9.66
CA THR A 107 -1.73 8.36 -10.18
C THR A 107 -3.17 8.84 -9.94
N ARG A 108 -4.17 7.99 -10.18
CA ARG A 108 -5.58 8.33 -9.94
C ARG A 108 -5.90 8.50 -8.46
N LEU A 109 -5.33 7.66 -7.60
CA LEU A 109 -5.48 7.81 -6.14
C LEU A 109 -4.82 9.11 -5.65
N TYR A 110 -3.65 9.45 -6.21
CA TYR A 110 -2.97 10.72 -5.93
C TYR A 110 -3.86 11.91 -6.33
N GLU A 111 -4.36 11.93 -7.57
CA GLU A 111 -5.22 13.00 -8.07
C GLU A 111 -6.45 13.19 -7.19
N ALA A 112 -7.10 12.10 -6.76
CA ALA A 112 -8.24 12.17 -5.86
C ALA A 112 -7.90 12.86 -4.54
N CYS A 113 -6.74 12.56 -3.95
CA CYS A 113 -6.34 13.19 -2.69
C CYS A 113 -5.75 14.60 -2.91
N ALA A 114 -4.83 14.77 -3.85
CA ALA A 114 -4.05 16.00 -4.00
C ALA A 114 -4.83 17.10 -4.73
N VAL A 115 -5.58 16.75 -5.78
CA VAL A 115 -6.28 17.70 -6.66
C VAL A 115 -7.75 17.85 -6.25
N GLU A 116 -8.47 16.72 -6.09
CA GLU A 116 -9.90 16.74 -5.74
C GLU A 116 -10.15 16.98 -4.23
N GLY A 117 -9.12 16.82 -3.41
CA GLY A 117 -9.16 17.21 -1.99
C GLY A 117 -9.71 16.15 -1.05
N TYR A 118 -9.90 14.91 -1.49
CA TYR A 118 -10.32 13.81 -0.61
C TYR A 118 -9.23 13.48 0.42
N ASP A 119 -9.65 13.10 1.61
CA ASP A 119 -8.76 12.70 2.70
C ASP A 119 -8.19 11.31 2.51
N VAL A 120 -8.99 10.40 1.94
CA VAL A 120 -8.63 9.02 1.63
C VAL A 120 -9.20 8.66 0.26
N ALA A 121 -8.38 8.04 -0.59
CA ALA A 121 -8.81 7.43 -1.83
C ALA A 121 -8.56 5.91 -1.76
N ILE A 122 -9.54 5.11 -2.20
CA ILE A 122 -9.51 3.65 -2.13
C ILE A 122 -9.61 3.06 -3.52
N GLY A 123 -8.60 2.29 -3.92
CA GLY A 123 -8.61 1.49 -5.15
C GLY A 123 -9.53 0.28 -5.01
N SER A 124 -10.81 0.47 -5.31
CA SER A 124 -11.82 -0.56 -5.14
C SER A 124 -11.78 -1.57 -6.29
N ARG A 125 -11.86 -2.86 -5.95
CA ARG A 125 -11.99 -3.97 -6.92
C ARG A 125 -13.36 -4.03 -7.60
N TYR A 126 -14.33 -3.24 -7.15
CA TYR A 126 -15.75 -3.39 -7.51
C TYR A 126 -16.38 -2.17 -8.18
N VAL A 127 -15.65 -1.07 -8.39
CA VAL A 127 -16.23 0.17 -8.97
C VAL A 127 -16.47 0.05 -10.47
N SER A 128 -15.56 -0.57 -11.22
CA SER A 128 -15.67 -0.76 -12.68
C SER A 128 -15.86 -2.22 -13.10
N GLY A 129 -16.59 -3.00 -12.29
CA GLY A 129 -16.73 -4.45 -12.44
C GLY A 129 -15.97 -5.22 -11.37
N VAL A 130 -15.71 -6.51 -11.60
CA VAL A 130 -14.91 -7.33 -10.68
C VAL A 130 -13.48 -7.41 -11.21
N ASN A 131 -12.60 -6.58 -10.66
CA ASN A 131 -11.19 -6.53 -11.03
C ASN A 131 -10.36 -7.32 -10.01
N VAL A 132 -10.40 -8.65 -10.11
CA VAL A 132 -9.58 -9.56 -9.30
C VAL A 132 -8.90 -10.58 -10.22
N VAL A 133 -7.61 -10.78 -10.01
CA VAL A 133 -6.81 -11.75 -10.78
C VAL A 133 -6.73 -13.04 -9.95
N ASN A 134 -7.03 -14.19 -10.59
CA ASN A 134 -6.87 -15.53 -10.01
C ASN A 134 -7.62 -15.82 -8.70
N TRP A 135 -8.71 -15.13 -8.38
CA TRP A 135 -9.53 -15.45 -7.21
C TRP A 135 -10.61 -16.50 -7.53
N PRO A 136 -10.78 -17.52 -6.69
CA PRO A 136 -11.95 -18.40 -6.78
C PRO A 136 -13.24 -17.60 -6.62
N MET A 137 -14.28 -17.94 -7.38
CA MET A 137 -15.58 -17.22 -7.38
C MET A 137 -16.17 -17.09 -5.96
N GLY A 138 -16.03 -18.12 -5.12
CA GLY A 138 -16.49 -18.07 -3.73
C GLY A 138 -15.82 -16.96 -2.90
N ARG A 139 -14.52 -16.71 -3.11
CA ARG A 139 -13.81 -15.61 -2.45
C ARG A 139 -14.29 -14.25 -2.93
N VAL A 140 -14.53 -14.09 -4.23
CA VAL A 140 -15.08 -12.86 -4.82
C VAL A 140 -16.45 -12.54 -4.21
N LEU A 141 -17.35 -13.51 -4.20
CA LEU A 141 -18.71 -13.34 -3.63
C LEU A 141 -18.65 -13.00 -2.15
N MET A 142 -17.81 -13.71 -1.37
CA MET A 142 -17.66 -13.45 0.06
C MET A 142 -17.18 -12.03 0.33
N SER A 143 -16.13 -11.56 -0.37
CA SER A 143 -15.60 -10.21 -0.24
C SER A 143 -16.62 -9.13 -0.64
N TYR A 144 -17.36 -9.35 -1.72
CA TYR A 144 -18.39 -8.43 -2.19
C TYR A 144 -19.55 -8.31 -1.20
N TYR A 145 -20.08 -9.44 -0.71
CA TYR A 145 -21.17 -9.41 0.28
C TYR A 145 -20.73 -8.92 1.65
N ALA A 146 -19.48 -9.20 2.06
CA ALA A 146 -18.91 -8.64 3.28
C ALA A 146 -18.87 -7.10 3.22
N SER A 147 -18.42 -6.52 2.11
CA SER A 147 -18.44 -5.07 1.92
C SER A 147 -19.86 -4.48 1.93
N LYS A 148 -20.82 -5.16 1.31
CA LYS A 148 -22.25 -4.76 1.40
C LYS A 148 -22.79 -4.80 2.83
N TYR A 149 -22.45 -5.84 3.59
CA TYR A 149 -22.86 -5.99 4.98
C TYR A 149 -22.27 -4.88 5.86
N VAL A 150 -20.96 -4.59 5.71
CA VAL A 150 -20.31 -3.49 6.44
C VAL A 150 -21.00 -2.16 6.14
N ARG A 151 -21.28 -1.86 4.86
CA ARG A 151 -22.01 -0.63 4.48
C ARG A 151 -23.39 -0.54 5.11
N LEU A 152 -24.13 -1.66 5.15
CA LEU A 152 -25.48 -1.68 5.74
C LEU A 152 -25.43 -1.43 7.25
N VAL A 153 -24.42 -1.98 7.94
CA VAL A 153 -24.31 -1.86 9.41
C VAL A 153 -23.72 -0.52 9.84
N THR A 154 -22.71 -0.01 9.10
CA THR A 154 -21.99 1.19 9.49
C THR A 154 -22.52 2.47 8.85
N GLY A 155 -23.29 2.36 7.76
CA GLY A 155 -23.72 3.51 6.97
C GLY A 155 -22.61 4.17 6.13
N VAL A 156 -21.37 3.64 6.16
CA VAL A 156 -20.22 4.23 5.47
C VAL A 156 -20.28 3.90 3.98
N PRO A 157 -20.22 4.87 3.05
CA PRO A 157 -20.42 4.66 1.61
C PRO A 157 -19.15 4.12 0.91
N ILE A 158 -18.44 3.16 1.52
CA ILE A 158 -17.25 2.53 0.95
C ILE A 158 -17.64 1.24 0.23
N HIS A 159 -17.28 1.12 -1.05
CA HIS A 159 -17.63 -0.04 -1.89
C HIS A 159 -16.74 -1.25 -1.65
N ASP A 160 -15.51 -1.06 -1.21
CA ASP A 160 -14.55 -2.13 -0.92
C ASP A 160 -13.84 -1.83 0.40
N THR A 161 -14.38 -2.40 1.48
CA THR A 161 -13.89 -2.14 2.85
C THR A 161 -12.61 -2.91 3.19
N THR A 162 -12.19 -3.84 2.34
CA THR A 162 -10.99 -4.68 2.53
C THR A 162 -9.94 -4.49 1.44
N ALA A 163 -10.01 -3.38 0.69
CA ALA A 163 -8.99 -3.06 -0.29
C ALA A 163 -7.67 -2.68 0.40
N GLY A 164 -6.58 -3.33 0.03
CA GLY A 164 -5.22 -3.02 0.46
C GLY A 164 -4.50 -1.99 -0.43
N PHE A 165 -5.26 -1.23 -1.21
CA PHE A 165 -4.74 -0.25 -2.14
C PHE A 165 -5.41 1.10 -1.89
N LYS A 166 -4.70 2.00 -1.20
CA LYS A 166 -5.27 3.26 -0.72
C LYS A 166 -4.24 4.36 -0.75
N CYS A 167 -4.72 5.60 -0.83
CA CYS A 167 -3.95 6.81 -0.56
C CYS A 167 -4.55 7.52 0.65
N TYR A 168 -3.71 7.95 1.56
CA TYR A 168 -4.06 8.77 2.72
C TYR A 168 -3.36 10.12 2.64
N ARG A 169 -4.08 11.19 2.92
CA ARG A 169 -3.43 12.46 3.29
C ARG A 169 -2.76 12.32 4.66
N ARG A 170 -1.61 12.95 4.83
CA ARG A 170 -0.86 13.01 6.08
C ARG A 170 -1.74 13.25 7.31
N ARG A 171 -2.62 14.26 7.24
CA ARG A 171 -3.51 14.64 8.35
C ARG A 171 -4.41 13.51 8.85
N VAL A 172 -4.76 12.55 7.99
CA VAL A 172 -5.57 11.38 8.38
C VAL A 172 -4.75 10.46 9.28
N LEU A 173 -3.52 10.17 8.90
CA LEU A 173 -2.63 9.31 9.67
C LEU A 173 -2.20 9.97 10.98
N GLU A 174 -2.07 11.29 11.02
CA GLU A 174 -1.80 12.06 12.24
C GLU A 174 -3.00 12.09 13.21
N ALA A 175 -4.23 11.98 12.69
CA ALA A 175 -5.45 11.95 13.51
C ALA A 175 -5.75 10.58 14.12
N ILE A 176 -5.06 9.51 13.67
CA ILE A 176 -5.27 8.13 14.14
C ILE A 176 -4.18 7.76 15.14
N ASP A 177 -4.58 7.20 16.29
CA ASP A 177 -3.63 6.55 17.20
C ASP A 177 -3.16 5.21 16.60
N LEU A 178 -2.07 5.26 15.82
CA LEU A 178 -1.48 4.09 15.17
C LEU A 178 -1.00 3.03 16.16
N ASP A 179 -0.70 3.38 17.41
CA ASP A 179 -0.29 2.45 18.45
C ASP A 179 -1.47 1.69 19.08
N ALA A 180 -2.67 2.24 18.99
CA ALA A 180 -3.88 1.57 19.47
C ALA A 180 -4.37 0.46 18.52
N ILE A 181 -3.88 0.41 17.27
CA ILE A 181 -4.29 -0.58 16.28
C ILE A 181 -3.69 -1.95 16.63
N ARG A 182 -4.55 -2.92 16.98
CA ARG A 182 -4.14 -4.26 17.44
C ARG A 182 -4.25 -5.35 16.36
N PHE A 183 -4.86 -5.05 15.23
CA PHE A 183 -5.09 -6.02 14.15
C PHE A 183 -3.81 -6.25 13.33
N LYS A 184 -3.36 -7.51 13.24
CA LYS A 184 -2.10 -7.89 12.58
C LYS A 184 -2.28 -8.44 11.17
N GLY A 185 -3.47 -8.91 10.83
CA GLY A 185 -3.78 -9.56 9.55
C GLY A 185 -4.66 -8.69 8.65
N TYR A 186 -5.41 -9.35 7.76
CA TYR A 186 -6.31 -8.68 6.80
C TYR A 186 -7.42 -7.82 7.45
N ALA A 187 -7.73 -8.04 8.72
CA ALA A 187 -8.67 -7.17 9.44
C ALA A 187 -8.12 -5.77 9.73
N PHE A 188 -6.85 -5.51 9.40
CA PHE A 188 -6.25 -4.18 9.44
C PHE A 188 -6.78 -3.29 8.31
N GLN A 189 -6.95 -3.86 7.11
CA GLN A 189 -7.44 -3.17 5.92
C GLN A 189 -8.91 -2.77 6.05
#